data_7a9ab2b9112425dc294bedc3d6768b17
#
_entry.id   7a9ab2b9112425dc294bedc3d6768b17
#
_cell.length_a   1.000
_cell.length_b   1.000
_cell.length_c   1.000
_cell.angle_alpha   90.00
_cell.angle_beta   90.00
_cell.angle_gamma   90.00
#
_symmetry.space_group_name_H-M   'P 1'
#
loop_
_entity.id
_entity.type
_entity.pdbx_description
1 polymer ?
#
loop_
_entity_poly.entity_id
_entity_poly.type
_entity_poly.pdbx_seq_one_letter_code
_entity_poly.pdbx_strand_id
1 'polypeptide(L)'
;IQASENLYDRYANLCRSMPTEHFLRQLFPEMKDNLHLSLLTPDGKARGLTLPLLSRQEVQNTPMQHNNSWKAYTDKQLAYQFIDNDKQIMLININSIMARDNFEYMQKQGLKDLYRQIGFYYRDILKQDMPTDTLQAIRQLPSLSEVFAHMLKEMKKEASSTLIIDLRNNSGGWTPIVIPTLYQLFGDHFLQTDMDIKFYRIISPLYMQKLQTNLQDFNQAYGTDYAYGDYTFSTDEADTTNIEQRRTDFTENCMSSVPGEL
;
A
#
# COMPACT_ATOMS: atom_id res chain seq x y z
N ILE A 1 17.82 0.72 -14.21
CA ILE A 1 17.14 1.96 -13.74
C ILE A 1 15.78 1.52 -13.26
N GLN A 2 15.47 1.78 -12.00
CA GLN A 2 14.16 1.42 -11.46
C GLN A 2 13.15 2.48 -11.83
N ALA A 3 12.06 2.06 -12.46
CA ALA A 3 10.92 2.91 -12.69
C ALA A 3 10.19 3.15 -11.35
N SER A 4 9.91 4.39 -11.04
CA SER A 4 9.12 4.74 -9.87
C SER A 4 8.47 6.11 -10.06
N GLU A 5 7.40 6.34 -9.36
CA GLU A 5 6.60 7.56 -9.51
C GLU A 5 7.30 8.81 -8.99
N ASN A 6 8.19 8.64 -8.02
CA ASN A 6 8.91 9.76 -7.42
C ASN A 6 10.35 9.38 -7.01
N LEU A 7 11.15 10.41 -6.71
CA LEU A 7 12.57 10.24 -6.39
C LEU A 7 12.80 9.44 -5.09
N TYR A 8 11.94 9.59 -4.09
CA TYR A 8 12.07 8.88 -2.81
C TYR A 8 11.79 7.38 -2.97
N ASP A 9 10.76 7.02 -3.73
CA ASP A 9 10.47 5.62 -4.05
C ASP A 9 11.60 4.99 -4.87
N ARG A 10 12.18 5.75 -5.81
CA ARG A 10 13.36 5.31 -6.57
C ARG A 10 14.53 5.01 -5.65
N TYR A 11 14.83 5.85 -4.68
CA TYR A 11 15.88 5.59 -3.69
C TYR A 11 15.54 4.40 -2.79
N ALA A 12 14.32 4.30 -2.31
CA ALA A 12 13.88 3.18 -1.48
C ALA A 12 14.01 1.84 -2.23
N ASN A 13 13.60 1.80 -3.50
CA ASN A 13 13.71 0.61 -4.34
C ASN A 13 15.19 0.26 -4.63
N LEU A 14 16.02 1.26 -4.88
CA LEU A 14 17.45 1.06 -5.04
C LEU A 14 18.07 0.46 -3.77
N CYS A 15 17.77 1.02 -2.60
CA CYS A 15 18.25 0.53 -1.31
C CYS A 15 17.80 -0.90 -1.01
N ARG A 16 16.60 -1.30 -1.44
CA ARG A 16 16.10 -2.67 -1.30
C ARG A 16 16.81 -3.65 -2.24
N SER A 17 17.15 -3.20 -3.45
CA SER A 17 17.74 -4.05 -4.50
C SER A 17 19.25 -4.16 -4.39
N MET A 18 19.93 -3.08 -4.02
CA MET A 18 21.40 -3.03 -3.89
C MET A 18 22.01 -4.11 -3.00
N PRO A 19 21.38 -4.54 -1.88
CA PRO A 19 21.93 -5.60 -1.04
C PRO A 19 21.91 -6.98 -1.70
N THR A 20 21.28 -7.16 -2.87
CA THR A 20 21.19 -8.46 -3.51
C THR A 20 22.34 -8.68 -4.49
N GLU A 21 23.12 -9.75 -4.29
CA GLU A 21 24.22 -10.15 -5.16
C GLU A 21 23.75 -10.26 -6.63
N HIS A 22 22.61 -10.86 -6.86
CA HIS A 22 22.05 -11.04 -8.21
C HIS A 22 21.88 -9.70 -8.94
N PHE A 23 21.31 -8.70 -8.28
CA PHE A 23 21.12 -7.37 -8.85
C PHE A 23 22.45 -6.67 -9.12
N LEU A 24 23.41 -6.77 -8.19
CA LEU A 24 24.73 -6.16 -8.34
C LEU A 24 25.52 -6.81 -9.48
N ARG A 25 25.48 -8.13 -9.63
CA ARG A 25 26.15 -8.81 -10.75
C ARG A 25 25.52 -8.52 -12.11
N GLN A 26 24.25 -8.20 -12.18
CA GLN A 26 23.63 -7.71 -13.43
C GLN A 26 24.15 -6.34 -13.84
N LEU A 27 24.42 -5.45 -12.87
CA LEU A 27 24.95 -4.11 -13.13
C LEU A 27 26.48 -4.11 -13.33
N PHE A 28 27.19 -5.00 -12.63
CA PHE A 28 28.63 -5.09 -12.57
C PHE A 28 29.09 -6.54 -12.75
N PRO A 29 29.07 -7.08 -13.98
CA PRO A 29 29.37 -8.49 -14.23
C PRO A 29 30.76 -8.92 -13.76
N GLU A 30 31.72 -8.00 -13.75
CA GLU A 30 33.12 -8.21 -13.31
C GLU A 30 33.31 -8.10 -11.78
N MET A 31 32.27 -7.83 -11.03
CA MET A 31 32.35 -7.70 -9.58
C MET A 31 32.77 -9.05 -8.95
N LYS A 32 33.81 -9.01 -8.10
CA LYS A 32 34.30 -10.14 -7.33
C LYS A 32 33.57 -10.25 -5.98
N ASP A 33 34.31 -10.42 -4.91
CA ASP A 33 33.77 -10.74 -3.57
C ASP A 33 33.43 -9.51 -2.73
N ASN A 34 33.74 -8.33 -3.24
CA ASN A 34 33.51 -7.07 -2.53
C ASN A 34 32.86 -6.03 -3.43
N LEU A 35 31.98 -5.23 -2.85
CA LEU A 35 31.43 -4.04 -3.46
C LEU A 35 32.18 -2.80 -2.98
N HIS A 36 32.78 -2.07 -3.91
CA HIS A 36 33.44 -0.79 -3.63
C HIS A 36 32.49 0.35 -3.98
N LEU A 37 32.16 1.17 -2.99
CA LEU A 37 31.27 2.30 -3.14
C LEU A 37 32.06 3.60 -2.90
N SER A 38 31.82 4.60 -3.75
CA SER A 38 32.18 5.99 -3.46
C SER A 38 30.92 6.75 -3.10
N LEU A 39 30.82 7.19 -1.83
CA LEU A 39 29.66 7.87 -1.28
C LEU A 39 29.98 9.36 -1.14
N LEU A 40 29.03 10.21 -1.52
CA LEU A 40 29.06 11.63 -1.20
C LEU A 40 28.31 11.85 0.11
N THR A 41 28.99 12.43 1.08
CA THR A 41 28.36 12.87 2.33
C THR A 41 27.56 14.16 2.09
N PRO A 42 26.59 14.54 2.96
CA PRO A 42 25.80 15.76 2.79
C PRO A 42 26.65 17.05 2.69
N ASP A 43 27.87 17.04 3.24
CA ASP A 43 28.85 18.14 3.13
C ASP A 43 29.72 18.07 1.85
N GLY A 44 29.37 17.18 0.91
CA GLY A 44 30.03 17.07 -0.39
C GLY A 44 31.36 16.30 -0.40
N LYS A 45 31.76 15.69 0.72
CA LYS A 45 33.00 14.91 0.78
C LYS A 45 32.80 13.50 0.26
N ALA A 46 33.73 13.04 -0.57
CA ALA A 46 33.76 11.66 -1.02
C ALA A 46 34.29 10.73 0.07
N ARG A 47 33.60 9.61 0.33
CA ARG A 47 34.07 8.53 1.20
C ARG A 47 34.02 7.21 0.44
N GLY A 48 35.13 6.49 0.43
CA GLY A 48 35.19 5.09 -0.05
C GLY A 48 34.66 4.15 1.04
N LEU A 49 33.83 3.19 0.61
CA LEU A 49 33.34 2.10 1.45
C LEU A 49 33.52 0.79 0.69
N THR A 50 34.05 -0.22 1.35
CA THR A 50 34.17 -1.58 0.82
C THR A 50 33.28 -2.50 1.63
N LEU A 51 32.32 -3.13 0.98
CA LEU A 51 31.38 -4.05 1.61
C LEU A 51 31.65 -5.47 1.08
N PRO A 52 31.78 -6.49 1.94
CA PRO A 52 31.81 -7.86 1.52
C PRO A 52 30.45 -8.28 0.98
N LEU A 53 30.45 -9.16 -0.01
CA LEU A 53 29.22 -9.85 -0.44
C LEU A 53 28.94 -10.97 0.56
N LEU A 54 27.76 -10.93 1.13
CA LEU A 54 27.30 -11.94 2.09
C LEU A 54 26.31 -12.89 1.42
N SER A 55 26.36 -14.15 1.79
CA SER A 55 25.34 -15.12 1.43
C SER A 55 23.99 -14.73 2.09
N ARG A 56 22.90 -15.24 1.54
CA ARG A 56 21.56 -15.02 2.11
C ARG A 56 21.47 -15.42 3.59
N GLN A 57 22.14 -16.49 3.96
CA GLN A 57 22.17 -17.00 5.34
C GLN A 57 22.95 -16.07 6.26
N GLU A 58 24.08 -15.54 5.81
CA GLU A 58 24.86 -14.56 6.58
C GLU A 58 24.10 -13.26 6.78
N VAL A 59 23.39 -12.77 5.75
CA VAL A 59 22.53 -11.58 5.85
C VAL A 59 21.41 -11.82 6.88
N GLN A 60 20.76 -12.99 6.86
CA GLN A 60 19.70 -13.30 7.84
C GLN A 60 20.22 -13.40 9.28
N ASN A 61 21.47 -13.82 9.45
CA ASN A 61 22.11 -13.92 10.78
C ASN A 61 22.79 -12.63 11.23
N THR A 62 22.90 -11.64 10.36
CA THR A 62 23.51 -10.34 10.70
C THR A 62 22.46 -9.45 11.36
N PRO A 63 22.63 -9.06 12.63
CA PRO A 63 21.68 -8.15 13.27
C PRO A 63 21.69 -6.82 12.52
N MET A 64 20.57 -6.45 11.92
CA MET A 64 20.43 -5.10 11.35
C MET A 64 20.45 -4.08 12.50
N GLN A 65 21.49 -3.28 12.56
CA GLN A 65 21.51 -2.09 13.40
C GLN A 65 20.58 -1.06 12.76
N HIS A 66 19.34 -1.06 13.22
CA HIS A 66 18.49 0.07 12.96
C HIS A 66 18.97 1.23 13.79
N ASN A 67 19.48 2.25 13.16
CA ASN A 67 19.79 3.52 13.82
C ASN A 67 18.45 4.26 14.10
N ASN A 68 17.62 3.63 14.92
CA ASN A 68 16.25 4.03 15.17
C ASN A 68 16.16 4.77 16.50
N SER A 69 16.15 6.06 16.40
CA SER A 69 15.41 6.90 17.35
C SER A 69 13.88 6.61 17.28
N TRP A 70 13.41 5.95 16.23
CA TRP A 70 12.03 5.52 16.01
C TRP A 70 11.94 4.00 16.15
N LYS A 71 11.68 3.53 17.35
CA LYS A 71 11.20 2.15 17.53
C LYS A 71 9.92 2.03 16.69
N ALA A 72 9.80 0.94 15.92
CA ALA A 72 8.50 0.56 15.41
C ALA A 72 7.53 0.63 16.58
N TYR A 73 6.47 1.43 16.43
CA TYR A 73 5.52 1.70 17.50
C TYR A 73 4.94 0.40 18.05
N THR A 74 4.71 -0.54 17.17
CA THR A 74 4.18 -1.87 17.47
C THR A 74 4.47 -2.84 16.33
N ASP A 75 4.59 -4.11 16.63
CA ASP A 75 4.58 -5.21 15.69
C ASP A 75 3.16 -5.62 15.24
N LYS A 76 2.13 -5.04 15.87
CA LYS A 76 0.74 -5.25 15.46
C LYS A 76 0.49 -4.68 14.06
N GLN A 77 -0.35 -5.37 13.29
CA GLN A 77 -0.70 -4.96 11.93
C GLN A 77 -1.49 -3.65 11.89
N LEU A 78 -2.29 -3.40 12.92
CA LEU A 78 -3.14 -2.22 13.06
C LEU A 78 -3.24 -1.84 14.54
N ALA A 79 -2.76 -0.66 14.90
CA ALA A 79 -2.83 -0.13 16.26
C ALA A 79 -2.67 1.39 16.29
N TYR A 80 -3.18 2.04 17.31
CA TYR A 80 -3.03 3.46 17.52
C TYR A 80 -2.73 3.82 18.97
N GLN A 81 -2.15 5.00 19.19
CA GLN A 81 -1.91 5.58 20.52
C GLN A 81 -1.65 7.09 20.43
N PHE A 82 -1.82 7.76 21.56
CA PHE A 82 -1.21 9.07 21.77
C PHE A 82 0.29 8.94 21.96
N ILE A 83 1.06 9.83 21.34
CA ILE A 83 2.52 9.82 21.43
C ILE A 83 3.08 10.97 22.28
N ASP A 84 2.22 11.84 22.77
CA ASP A 84 2.52 12.96 23.67
C ASP A 84 1.66 12.90 24.96
N ASN A 85 2.16 13.54 26.02
CA ASN A 85 1.48 13.53 27.33
C ASN A 85 0.17 14.34 27.31
N ASP A 86 0.09 15.36 26.47
CA ASP A 86 -1.06 16.25 26.36
C ASP A 86 -2.13 15.70 25.42
N LYS A 87 -1.91 14.51 24.86
CA LYS A 87 -2.83 13.81 23.93
C LYS A 87 -3.23 14.64 22.70
N GLN A 88 -2.33 15.51 22.26
CA GLN A 88 -2.55 16.34 21.07
C GLN A 88 -2.19 15.62 19.78
N ILE A 89 -1.34 14.59 19.87
CA ILE A 89 -0.82 13.88 18.72
C ILE A 89 -1.19 12.40 18.80
N MET A 90 -2.08 11.98 17.90
CA MET A 90 -2.43 10.59 17.69
C MET A 90 -1.58 9.98 16.59
N LEU A 91 -1.04 8.79 16.82
CA LEU A 91 -0.37 7.98 15.79
C LEU A 91 -1.17 6.71 15.57
N ILE A 92 -1.50 6.42 14.32
CA ILE A 92 -1.99 5.10 13.89
C ILE A 92 -0.97 4.43 13.00
N ASN A 93 -0.67 3.17 13.28
CA ASN A 93 0.19 2.32 12.49
C ASN A 93 -0.66 1.35 11.66
N ILE A 94 -0.46 1.35 10.33
CA ILE A 94 -1.16 0.47 9.38
C ILE A 94 -0.10 -0.29 8.59
N ASN A 95 0.24 -1.49 9.01
CA ASN A 95 1.29 -2.31 8.37
C ASN A 95 0.79 -3.09 7.14
N SER A 96 -0.53 -3.17 6.95
CA SER A 96 -1.13 -3.82 5.79
C SER A 96 -2.48 -3.19 5.50
N ILE A 97 -2.77 -2.95 4.23
CA ILE A 97 -4.13 -2.59 3.76
C ILE A 97 -4.90 -3.90 3.49
N MET A 98 -4.94 -4.73 4.50
CA MET A 98 -5.68 -5.98 4.55
C MET A 98 -6.18 -6.18 5.97
N ALA A 99 -7.49 -6.24 6.14
CA ALA A 99 -8.16 -6.31 7.44
C ALA A 99 -9.47 -7.12 7.33
N ARG A 100 -10.21 -7.26 8.41
CA ARG A 100 -11.53 -7.92 8.41
C ARG A 100 -12.44 -7.41 7.31
N ASP A 101 -12.50 -6.10 7.10
CA ASP A 101 -13.32 -5.44 6.09
C ASP A 101 -13.12 -6.01 4.68
N ASN A 102 -11.88 -6.31 4.30
CA ASN A 102 -11.59 -6.93 2.99
C ASN A 102 -12.19 -8.33 2.89
N PHE A 103 -12.02 -9.15 3.93
CA PHE A 103 -12.49 -10.54 3.92
C PHE A 103 -14.02 -10.64 4.00
N GLU A 104 -14.67 -9.74 4.74
CA GLU A 104 -16.14 -9.62 4.75
C GLU A 104 -16.68 -9.23 3.37
N TYR A 105 -16.04 -8.28 2.70
CA TYR A 105 -16.40 -7.92 1.34
C TYR A 105 -16.16 -9.08 0.36
N MET A 106 -15.00 -9.74 0.43
CA MET A 106 -14.69 -10.90 -0.41
C MET A 106 -15.72 -12.04 -0.20
N GLN A 107 -16.14 -12.25 1.04
CA GLN A 107 -17.18 -13.21 1.38
C GLN A 107 -18.53 -12.83 0.76
N LYS A 108 -18.94 -11.57 0.89
CA LYS A 108 -20.17 -11.03 0.32
C LYS A 108 -20.20 -11.19 -1.22
N GLN A 109 -19.04 -11.03 -1.87
CA GLN A 109 -18.89 -11.21 -3.32
C GLN A 109 -18.74 -12.68 -3.75
N GLY A 110 -18.70 -13.63 -2.83
CA GLY A 110 -18.57 -15.05 -3.13
C GLY A 110 -17.23 -15.42 -3.79
N LEU A 111 -16.14 -14.74 -3.45
CA LEU A 111 -14.83 -14.98 -4.07
C LEU A 111 -14.30 -16.37 -3.69
N LYS A 112 -13.99 -17.18 -4.70
CA LYS A 112 -13.62 -18.60 -4.57
C LYS A 112 -12.35 -18.84 -3.73
N ASP A 113 -11.42 -17.89 -3.71
CA ASP A 113 -10.13 -18.03 -3.06
C ASP A 113 -10.09 -17.52 -1.60
N LEU A 114 -11.23 -17.14 -1.04
CA LEU A 114 -11.33 -16.51 0.28
C LEU A 114 -10.58 -17.30 1.37
N TYR A 115 -10.85 -18.60 1.49
CA TYR A 115 -10.21 -19.46 2.50
C TYR A 115 -8.67 -19.45 2.39
N ARG A 116 -8.16 -19.55 1.17
CA ARG A 116 -6.72 -19.52 0.91
C ARG A 116 -6.10 -18.17 1.28
N GLN A 117 -6.78 -17.06 0.97
CA GLN A 117 -6.30 -15.72 1.29
C GLN A 117 -6.29 -15.46 2.79
N ILE A 118 -7.32 -15.89 3.53
CA ILE A 118 -7.34 -15.81 4.99
C ILE A 118 -6.20 -16.66 5.58
N GLY A 119 -6.01 -17.89 5.09
CA GLY A 119 -4.93 -18.76 5.55
C GLY A 119 -3.55 -18.16 5.31
N PHE A 120 -3.33 -17.52 4.16
CA PHE A 120 -2.11 -16.76 3.89
C PHE A 120 -1.94 -15.63 4.89
N TYR A 121 -3.00 -14.85 5.14
CA TYR A 121 -2.95 -13.71 6.06
C TYR A 121 -2.59 -14.14 7.49
N TYR A 122 -3.23 -15.20 8.00
CA TYR A 122 -2.92 -15.75 9.32
C TYR A 122 -1.48 -16.27 9.41
N ARG A 123 -1.04 -17.07 8.43
CA ARG A 123 0.29 -17.68 8.44
C ARG A 123 1.41 -16.67 8.19
N ASP A 124 1.27 -15.84 7.15
CA ASP A 124 2.39 -15.04 6.63
C ASP A 124 2.42 -13.61 7.19
N ILE A 125 1.26 -13.08 7.60
CA ILE A 125 1.15 -11.72 8.15
C ILE A 125 1.05 -11.74 9.67
N LEU A 126 0.08 -12.50 10.21
CA LEU A 126 -0.13 -12.55 11.67
C LEU A 126 0.83 -13.51 12.37
N LYS A 127 1.45 -14.46 11.67
CA LYS A 127 2.28 -15.53 12.22
C LYS A 127 1.53 -16.36 13.28
N GLN A 128 0.28 -16.68 13.01
CA GLN A 128 -0.65 -17.40 13.87
C GLN A 128 -1.34 -18.52 13.09
N ASP A 129 -1.87 -19.49 13.83
CA ASP A 129 -2.72 -20.53 13.24
C ASP A 129 -4.10 -19.96 12.93
N MET A 130 -4.62 -20.31 11.76
CA MET A 130 -5.95 -19.90 11.35
C MET A 130 -6.99 -20.77 12.05
N PRO A 131 -8.07 -20.20 12.65
CA PRO A 131 -9.23 -20.94 13.09
C PRO A 131 -9.81 -21.84 11.99
N THR A 132 -10.30 -23.01 12.36
CA THR A 132 -10.90 -23.96 11.42
C THR A 132 -12.18 -23.44 10.77
N ASP A 133 -12.96 -22.65 11.51
CA ASP A 133 -14.14 -21.96 11.00
C ASP A 133 -13.73 -20.66 10.33
N THR A 134 -14.03 -20.54 9.03
CA THR A 134 -13.68 -19.36 8.21
C THR A 134 -14.37 -18.09 8.70
N LEU A 135 -15.63 -18.18 9.15
CA LEU A 135 -16.34 -17.01 9.68
C LEU A 135 -15.75 -16.53 10.99
N GLN A 136 -15.38 -17.47 11.86
CA GLN A 136 -14.69 -17.16 13.09
C GLN A 136 -13.33 -16.53 12.80
N ALA A 137 -12.58 -17.08 11.82
CA ALA A 137 -11.30 -16.51 11.40
C ALA A 137 -11.45 -15.05 10.96
N ILE A 138 -12.45 -14.74 10.13
CA ILE A 138 -12.72 -13.35 9.69
C ILE A 138 -13.05 -12.46 10.90
N ARG A 139 -13.97 -12.88 11.78
CA ARG A 139 -14.43 -12.08 12.91
C ARG A 139 -13.35 -11.75 13.95
N GLN A 140 -12.33 -12.59 14.06
CA GLN A 140 -11.20 -12.35 14.97
C GLN A 140 -10.20 -11.32 14.46
N LEU A 141 -10.27 -10.95 13.19
CA LEU A 141 -9.40 -9.95 12.62
C LEU A 141 -9.87 -8.53 13.01
N PRO A 142 -8.94 -7.59 13.19
CA PRO A 142 -9.32 -6.19 13.38
C PRO A 142 -9.94 -5.63 12.10
N SER A 143 -10.95 -4.79 12.23
CA SER A 143 -11.50 -3.98 11.16
C SER A 143 -10.77 -2.65 11.09
N LEU A 144 -10.33 -2.25 9.91
CA LEU A 144 -9.67 -0.95 9.72
C LEU A 144 -10.66 0.18 10.01
N SER A 145 -11.87 0.10 9.47
CA SER A 145 -12.90 1.13 9.65
C SER A 145 -13.33 1.29 11.11
N GLU A 146 -13.49 0.19 11.86
CA GLU A 146 -13.85 0.26 13.29
C GLU A 146 -12.71 0.84 14.14
N VAL A 147 -11.48 0.37 13.91
CA VAL A 147 -10.31 0.87 14.65
C VAL A 147 -10.13 2.36 14.37
N PHE A 148 -10.32 2.77 13.13
CA PHE A 148 -10.21 4.18 12.73
C PHE A 148 -11.29 5.04 13.39
N ALA A 149 -12.54 4.56 13.39
CA ALA A 149 -13.66 5.25 14.07
C ALA A 149 -13.42 5.41 15.57
N HIS A 150 -12.96 4.34 16.25
CA HIS A 150 -12.63 4.42 17.66
C HIS A 150 -11.52 5.42 17.94
N MET A 151 -10.45 5.40 17.13
CA MET A 151 -9.36 6.35 17.22
C MET A 151 -9.85 7.80 17.08
N LEU A 152 -10.68 8.09 16.07
CA LEU A 152 -11.22 9.43 15.85
C LEU A 152 -12.12 9.89 17.01
N LYS A 153 -12.91 8.99 17.62
CA LYS A 153 -13.69 9.28 18.82
C LYS A 153 -12.80 9.65 20.00
N GLU A 154 -11.69 8.95 20.20
CA GLU A 154 -10.71 9.29 21.25
C GLU A 154 -10.05 10.64 20.97
N MET A 155 -9.63 10.91 19.73
CA MET A 155 -9.10 12.23 19.35
C MET A 155 -10.09 13.36 19.61
N LYS A 156 -11.35 13.15 19.25
CA LYS A 156 -12.41 14.15 19.50
C LYS A 156 -12.63 14.40 20.99
N LYS A 157 -12.64 13.34 21.80
CA LYS A 157 -12.80 13.42 23.25
C LYS A 157 -11.67 14.23 23.90
N GLU A 158 -10.44 14.03 23.48
CA GLU A 158 -9.25 14.68 24.04
C GLU A 158 -8.94 16.01 23.32
N ALA A 159 -9.74 16.43 22.35
CA ALA A 159 -9.52 17.61 21.49
C ALA A 159 -8.16 17.62 20.80
N SER A 160 -7.72 16.45 20.34
CA SER A 160 -6.43 16.27 19.66
C SER A 160 -6.40 16.99 18.31
N SER A 161 -5.28 17.59 17.98
CA SER A 161 -5.12 18.43 16.79
C SER A 161 -4.38 17.76 15.63
N THR A 162 -3.65 16.66 15.91
CA THR A 162 -2.74 16.06 14.93
C THR A 162 -2.93 14.56 14.84
N LEU A 163 -3.10 14.05 13.62
CA LEU A 163 -3.09 12.63 13.29
C LEU A 163 -1.87 12.29 12.44
N ILE A 164 -1.08 11.32 12.88
CA ILE A 164 0.02 10.74 12.12
C ILE A 164 -0.39 9.35 11.67
N ILE A 165 -0.40 9.10 10.36
CA ILE A 165 -0.66 7.79 9.77
C ILE A 165 0.69 7.18 9.37
N ASP A 166 1.12 6.16 10.09
CA ASP A 166 2.39 5.47 9.85
C ASP A 166 2.20 4.28 8.90
N LEU A 167 2.69 4.44 7.66
CA LEU A 167 2.65 3.43 6.60
C LEU A 167 4.04 2.86 6.27
N ARG A 168 5.07 3.12 7.07
CA ARG A 168 6.47 2.77 6.74
C ARG A 168 6.69 1.27 6.50
N ASN A 169 5.95 0.41 7.18
CA ASN A 169 6.00 -1.04 7.00
C ASN A 169 4.85 -1.59 6.15
N ASN A 170 4.05 -0.71 5.54
CA ASN A 170 2.91 -1.12 4.74
C ASN A 170 3.39 -1.62 3.37
N SER A 171 3.15 -2.89 3.10
CA SER A 171 3.46 -3.52 1.82
C SER A 171 2.32 -3.42 0.80
N GLY A 172 1.26 -2.69 1.13
CA GLY A 172 0.05 -2.59 0.32
C GLY A 172 -1.05 -3.53 0.80
N GLY A 173 -1.91 -3.92 -0.11
CA GLY A 173 -3.08 -4.76 0.13
C GLY A 173 -4.19 -4.43 -0.85
N TRP A 174 -5.44 -4.49 -0.40
CA TRP A 174 -6.59 -4.18 -1.23
C TRP A 174 -7.19 -2.82 -0.87
N THR A 175 -6.93 -1.83 -1.70
CA THR A 175 -7.23 -0.41 -1.49
C THR A 175 -8.70 -0.02 -1.24
N PRO A 176 -9.74 -0.72 -1.73
CA PRO A 176 -11.12 -0.33 -1.46
C PRO A 176 -11.47 -0.11 0.02
N ILE A 177 -10.77 -0.78 0.94
CA ILE A 177 -10.99 -0.59 2.40
C ILE A 177 -10.55 0.80 2.92
N VAL A 178 -9.74 1.52 2.15
CA VAL A 178 -9.31 2.88 2.50
C VAL A 178 -10.44 3.90 2.30
N ILE A 179 -11.38 3.62 1.39
CA ILE A 179 -12.50 4.50 1.07
C ILE A 179 -13.34 4.85 2.31
N PRO A 180 -13.78 3.89 3.14
CA PRO A 180 -14.48 4.21 4.39
C PRO A 180 -13.66 5.07 5.35
N THR A 181 -12.35 4.86 5.45
CA THR A 181 -11.49 5.67 6.33
C THR A 181 -11.33 7.11 5.82
N LEU A 182 -11.25 7.31 4.50
CA LEU A 182 -11.25 8.65 3.91
C LEU A 182 -12.57 9.37 4.16
N TYR A 183 -13.68 8.66 4.05
CA TYR A 183 -14.99 9.25 4.39
C TYR A 183 -15.08 9.63 5.87
N GLN A 184 -14.57 8.80 6.78
CA GLN A 184 -14.53 9.12 8.21
C GLN A 184 -13.70 10.38 8.52
N LEU A 185 -12.64 10.65 7.74
CA LEU A 185 -11.80 11.84 7.88
C LEU A 185 -12.44 13.11 7.30
N PHE A 186 -13.04 13.00 6.13
CA PHE A 186 -13.39 14.15 5.30
C PHE A 186 -14.90 14.29 5.05
N GLY A 187 -15.70 13.30 5.45
CA GLY A 187 -17.14 13.30 5.22
C GLY A 187 -17.51 13.46 3.75
N ASP A 188 -18.56 14.22 3.50
CA ASP A 188 -19.05 14.48 2.14
C ASP A 188 -18.03 15.21 1.25
N HIS A 189 -17.06 15.91 1.84
CA HIS A 189 -16.00 16.54 1.06
C HIS A 189 -15.19 15.50 0.27
N PHE A 190 -14.95 14.31 0.84
CA PHE A 190 -14.33 13.21 0.10
C PHE A 190 -15.16 12.81 -1.12
N LEU A 191 -16.50 12.74 -0.99
CA LEU A 191 -17.38 12.39 -2.10
C LEU A 191 -17.42 13.46 -3.19
N GLN A 192 -17.08 14.71 -2.88
CA GLN A 192 -17.01 15.83 -3.82
C GLN A 192 -15.64 15.94 -4.49
N THR A 193 -14.65 15.21 -4.01
CA THR A 193 -13.27 15.31 -4.51
C THR A 193 -13.07 14.31 -5.65
N ASP A 194 -12.55 14.81 -6.78
CA ASP A 194 -11.96 13.99 -7.81
C ASP A 194 -10.50 13.69 -7.44
N MET A 195 -10.15 12.42 -7.35
CA MET A 195 -8.77 12.01 -7.04
C MET A 195 -7.83 12.13 -8.26
N ASP A 196 -8.34 12.53 -9.43
CA ASP A 196 -7.58 12.65 -10.70
C ASP A 196 -6.66 11.43 -10.96
N ILE A 197 -7.22 10.23 -10.75
CA ILE A 197 -6.46 8.99 -10.95
C ILE A 197 -6.32 8.73 -12.44
N LYS A 198 -5.08 8.71 -12.92
CA LYS A 198 -4.75 8.42 -14.32
C LYS A 198 -4.11 7.04 -14.44
N PHE A 199 -4.69 6.20 -15.27
CA PHE A 199 -4.13 4.89 -15.59
C PHE A 199 -3.44 4.94 -16.94
N TYR A 200 -2.13 4.80 -16.96
CA TYR A 200 -1.35 4.72 -18.20
C TYR A 200 -1.12 3.27 -18.58
N ARG A 201 -1.33 2.96 -19.85
CA ARG A 201 -1.06 1.63 -20.40
C ARG A 201 -0.26 1.75 -21.67
N ILE A 202 0.75 0.90 -21.84
CA ILE A 202 1.49 0.82 -23.09
C ILE A 202 0.68 0.03 -24.11
N ILE A 203 0.54 0.58 -25.31
CA ILE A 203 -0.04 -0.12 -26.44
C ILE A 203 0.95 -1.19 -26.89
N SER A 204 0.60 -2.44 -26.71
CA SER A 204 1.48 -3.57 -26.99
C SER A 204 0.69 -4.76 -27.54
N PRO A 205 1.35 -5.71 -28.23
CA PRO A 205 0.67 -6.95 -28.66
C PRO A 205 0.00 -7.70 -27.51
N LEU A 206 0.65 -7.72 -26.32
CA LEU A 206 0.09 -8.35 -25.12
C LEU A 206 -1.18 -7.63 -24.63
N TYR A 207 -1.20 -6.30 -24.69
CA TYR A 207 -2.37 -5.52 -24.32
C TYR A 207 -3.54 -5.78 -25.29
N MET A 208 -3.26 -5.82 -26.59
CA MET A 208 -4.28 -6.17 -27.61
C MET A 208 -4.81 -7.59 -27.39
N GLN A 209 -3.94 -8.55 -27.13
CA GLN A 209 -4.35 -9.92 -26.81
C GLN A 209 -5.27 -9.98 -25.58
N LYS A 210 -4.93 -9.24 -24.51
CA LYS A 210 -5.75 -9.16 -23.29
C LYS A 210 -7.14 -8.59 -23.57
N LEU A 211 -7.24 -7.63 -24.46
CA LEU A 211 -8.51 -7.03 -24.90
C LEU A 211 -9.24 -7.84 -25.97
N GLN A 212 -8.66 -8.96 -26.43
CA GLN A 212 -9.19 -9.80 -27.51
C GLN A 212 -9.45 -9.01 -28.80
N THR A 213 -8.56 -8.08 -29.14
CA THR A 213 -8.61 -7.22 -30.33
C THR A 213 -7.25 -7.12 -31.01
N ASN A 214 -7.17 -6.39 -32.11
CA ASN A 214 -5.91 -5.99 -32.74
C ASN A 214 -5.80 -4.46 -32.75
N LEU A 215 -4.61 -3.95 -33.12
CA LEU A 215 -4.32 -2.52 -33.04
C LEU A 215 -5.20 -1.68 -33.97
N GLN A 216 -5.51 -2.21 -35.16
CA GLN A 216 -6.35 -1.51 -36.15
C GLN A 216 -7.77 -1.34 -35.63
N ASP A 217 -8.38 -2.43 -35.14
CA ASP A 217 -9.75 -2.41 -34.61
C ASP A 217 -9.83 -1.58 -33.34
N PHE A 218 -8.79 -1.63 -32.49
CA PHE A 218 -8.68 -0.78 -31.30
C PHE A 218 -8.67 0.70 -31.69
N ASN A 219 -7.79 1.11 -32.61
CA ASN A 219 -7.74 2.50 -33.08
C ASN A 219 -9.07 2.96 -33.71
N GLN A 220 -9.69 2.10 -34.48
CA GLN A 220 -11.00 2.41 -35.08
C GLN A 220 -12.08 2.60 -34.01
N ALA A 221 -12.13 1.70 -33.01
CA ALA A 221 -13.14 1.74 -31.95
C ALA A 221 -13.02 2.98 -31.05
N TYR A 222 -11.78 3.45 -30.80
CA TYR A 222 -11.52 4.58 -29.92
C TYR A 222 -11.20 5.89 -30.66
N GLY A 223 -11.23 5.90 -32.01
CA GLY A 223 -10.92 7.08 -32.82
C GLY A 223 -9.49 7.57 -32.65
N THR A 224 -8.53 6.66 -32.50
CA THR A 224 -7.11 6.94 -32.23
C THR A 224 -6.23 6.42 -33.36
N ASP A 225 -4.94 6.82 -33.35
CA ASP A 225 -3.91 6.42 -34.30
C ASP A 225 -2.65 5.85 -33.63
N TYR A 226 -2.81 5.21 -32.48
CA TYR A 226 -1.71 4.63 -31.71
C TYR A 226 -0.88 3.64 -32.53
N ALA A 227 0.43 3.66 -32.28
CA ALA A 227 1.39 2.63 -32.66
C ALA A 227 1.77 1.76 -31.44
N TYR A 228 2.36 0.58 -31.70
CA TYR A 228 2.94 -0.20 -30.60
C TYR A 228 4.11 0.56 -29.96
N GLY A 229 4.06 0.69 -28.65
CA GLY A 229 5.01 1.48 -27.85
C GLY A 229 4.42 2.79 -27.34
N ASP A 230 3.33 3.26 -27.90
CA ASP A 230 2.63 4.44 -27.41
C ASP A 230 1.93 4.17 -26.08
N TYR A 231 1.57 5.24 -25.39
CA TYR A 231 0.81 5.17 -24.14
C TYR A 231 -0.61 5.68 -24.36
N THR A 232 -1.56 4.88 -23.94
CA THR A 232 -2.94 5.35 -23.71
C THR A 232 -3.13 5.63 -22.24
N PHE A 233 -4.04 6.53 -21.93
CA PHE A 233 -4.45 6.76 -20.54
C PHE A 233 -5.98 6.71 -20.44
N SER A 234 -6.46 6.31 -19.29
CA SER A 234 -7.85 6.49 -18.89
C SER A 234 -7.85 7.23 -17.55
N THR A 235 -8.75 8.18 -17.43
CA THR A 235 -9.08 8.83 -16.16
C THR A 235 -10.23 8.06 -15.52
N ASP A 236 -10.19 7.91 -14.22
CA ASP A 236 -11.35 7.51 -13.43
C ASP A 236 -12.07 8.81 -13.05
N GLU A 237 -12.70 9.44 -14.04
CA GLU A 237 -13.47 10.66 -13.83
C GLU A 237 -14.73 10.30 -13.06
N ALA A 238 -14.66 10.46 -11.75
CA ALA A 238 -15.84 10.40 -10.93
C ALA A 238 -16.73 11.60 -11.25
N ASP A 239 -18.00 11.35 -11.55
CA ASP A 239 -18.98 12.44 -11.67
C ASP A 239 -19.17 13.13 -10.31
N THR A 240 -18.33 14.13 -10.06
CA THR A 240 -18.37 14.92 -8.83
C THR A 240 -19.58 15.86 -8.75
N THR A 241 -20.34 15.98 -9.84
CA THR A 241 -21.53 16.86 -9.90
C THR A 241 -22.76 16.21 -9.28
N ASN A 242 -22.83 14.89 -9.25
CA ASN A 242 -23.94 14.14 -8.66
C ASN A 242 -23.59 13.55 -7.29
N ILE A 243 -23.49 14.41 -6.28
CA ILE A 243 -23.13 14.01 -4.90
C ILE A 243 -24.12 13.02 -4.30
N GLU A 244 -25.40 13.10 -4.63
CA GLU A 244 -26.41 12.18 -4.09
C GLU A 244 -26.24 10.77 -4.66
N GLN A 245 -25.95 10.63 -5.94
CA GLN A 245 -25.65 9.33 -6.53
C GLN A 245 -24.36 8.75 -5.91
N ARG A 246 -23.30 9.55 -5.77
CA ARG A 246 -22.06 9.09 -5.12
C ARG A 246 -22.29 8.69 -3.66
N ARG A 247 -23.13 9.40 -2.93
CA ARG A 247 -23.50 9.02 -1.55
C ARG A 247 -24.28 7.71 -1.55
N THR A 248 -25.20 7.50 -2.49
CA THR A 248 -25.93 6.25 -2.63
C THR A 248 -24.98 5.10 -2.94
N ASP A 249 -24.11 5.26 -3.95
CA ASP A 249 -23.13 4.25 -4.33
C ASP A 249 -22.16 3.93 -3.17
N PHE A 250 -21.72 4.95 -2.44
CA PHE A 250 -20.90 4.77 -1.24
C PHE A 250 -21.64 4.00 -0.16
N THR A 251 -22.91 4.36 0.11
CA THR A 251 -23.75 3.69 1.10
C THR A 251 -23.96 2.22 0.77
N GLU A 252 -24.27 1.91 -0.47
CA GLU A 252 -24.51 0.54 -0.92
C GLU A 252 -23.25 -0.33 -0.91
N ASN A 253 -22.11 0.25 -1.27
CA ASN A 253 -20.87 -0.50 -1.47
C ASN A 253 -19.90 -0.45 -0.28
N CYS A 254 -19.93 0.61 0.54
CA CYS A 254 -18.91 0.88 1.55
C CYS A 254 -19.46 1.10 2.97
N MET A 255 -20.70 1.58 3.14
CA MET A 255 -21.22 1.98 4.45
C MET A 255 -21.38 0.84 5.45
N SER A 256 -21.47 -0.41 5.01
CA SER A 256 -21.45 -1.55 5.93
C SER A 256 -20.14 -1.64 6.74
N SER A 257 -19.10 -0.95 6.30
CA SER A 257 -17.80 -0.87 6.95
C SER A 257 -17.60 0.44 7.73
N VAL A 258 -18.55 1.38 7.68
CA VAL A 258 -18.47 2.63 8.45
C VAL A 258 -19.37 2.47 9.67
N PRO A 259 -18.84 2.50 10.90
CA PRO A 259 -19.65 2.47 12.09
C PRO A 259 -20.61 3.67 12.10
N GLY A 260 -21.90 3.40 12.22
CA GLY A 260 -22.91 4.45 12.40
C GLY A 260 -22.57 5.30 13.63
N GLU A 261 -22.64 6.62 13.53
CA GLU A 261 -22.28 7.64 14.51
C GLU A 261 -20.77 8.01 14.53
N LEU A 262 -20.37 8.82 13.59
CA LEU A 262 -19.20 9.68 13.69
C LEU A 262 -19.59 11.12 14.03
#